data_8e9c5eb6f6131f5f7cd8e710f95f8c2a
#
_entry.id   8e9c5eb6f6131f5f7cd8e710f95f8c2a
#
_cell.length_a   1.000
_cell.length_b   1.000
_cell.length_c   1.000
_cell.angle_alpha   90.00
_cell.angle_beta   90.00
_cell.angle_gamma   90.00
#
_symmetry.space_group_name_H-M   'P 1'
#
loop_
_entity.id
_entity.type
_entity.pdbx_description
1 polymer ?
#
loop_
_entity_poly.entity_id
_entity_poly.type
_entity_poly.pdbx_seq_one_letter_code
_entity_poly.pdbx_strand_id
1 'polypeptide(L)'
;MSHANTPRDWVLRAPQHGAVERIEAYFAGHGYDPHRHDTYAIGQTLAGVQSFRYRRSQRHSLPGGCLVLHPDELHDGEAGSQEGFRYRMLYVEPALIQQALGGRPLPFVRGGLSDDPRLIAASRALLQAMDTPLEPL
;
A
#
# COMPACT_ATOMS: atom_id res chain seq x y z
N MET A 1 23.12 20.73 17.12
CA MET A 1 21.83 20.45 16.50
C MET A 1 21.25 19.17 17.09
N SER A 2 20.05 19.25 17.56
CA SER A 2 19.39 18.08 18.18
C SER A 2 18.64 17.27 17.12
N HIS A 3 18.83 15.95 17.15
CA HIS A 3 18.06 15.04 16.31
C HIS A 3 16.92 14.38 17.10
N ALA A 4 16.67 14.86 18.34
CA ALA A 4 15.70 14.23 19.24
C ALA A 4 14.28 14.20 18.69
N ASN A 5 13.91 15.18 17.83
CA ASN A 5 12.55 15.29 17.26
C ASN A 5 12.46 14.80 15.83
N THR A 6 13.53 14.18 15.29
CA THR A 6 13.46 13.59 13.95
C THR A 6 12.62 12.32 14.00
N PRO A 7 11.52 12.25 13.24
CA PRO A 7 10.71 11.04 13.21
C PRO A 7 11.54 9.84 12.74
N ARG A 8 11.31 8.70 13.35
CA ARG A 8 11.93 7.44 12.95
C ARG A 8 10.97 6.61 12.13
N ASP A 9 11.51 5.87 11.20
CA ASP A 9 10.74 4.91 10.43
C ASP A 9 10.09 3.89 11.37
N TRP A 10 8.87 3.51 11.06
CA TRP A 10 8.18 2.48 11.82
C TRP A 10 7.19 1.74 10.93
N VAL A 11 6.88 0.50 11.30
CA VAL A 11 5.88 -0.34 10.66
C VAL A 11 5.03 -0.98 11.76
N LEU A 12 3.71 -0.83 11.64
CA LEU A 12 2.74 -1.49 12.50
C LEU A 12 1.97 -2.51 11.67
N ARG A 13 1.78 -3.72 12.24
CA ARG A 13 1.03 -4.77 11.59
C ARG A 13 -0.30 -4.95 12.29
N ALA A 14 -1.38 -5.02 11.51
CA ALA A 14 -2.68 -5.38 12.04
C ALA A 14 -2.75 -6.90 12.25
N PRO A 15 -3.73 -7.39 13.03
CA PRO A 15 -3.95 -8.83 13.12
C PRO A 15 -4.17 -9.43 11.73
N GLN A 16 -3.42 -10.51 11.42
CA GLN A 16 -3.52 -11.16 10.13
C GLN A 16 -4.84 -11.91 10.01
N HIS A 17 -5.42 -11.86 8.83
CA HIS A 17 -6.65 -12.58 8.53
C HIS A 17 -6.47 -13.40 7.25
N GLY A 18 -6.09 -14.68 7.41
CA GLY A 18 -5.94 -15.60 6.29
C GLY A 18 -5.02 -15.08 5.20
N ALA A 19 -5.58 -14.88 4.01
CA ALA A 19 -4.87 -14.43 2.81
C ALA A 19 -4.69 -12.91 2.75
N VAL A 20 -5.04 -12.18 3.81
CA VAL A 20 -4.98 -10.72 3.87
C VAL A 20 -4.08 -10.27 5.01
N GLU A 21 -3.10 -9.43 4.67
CA GLU A 21 -2.20 -8.79 5.62
C GLU A 21 -2.35 -7.28 5.49
N ARG A 22 -2.33 -6.56 6.63
CA ARG A 22 -2.44 -5.10 6.65
C ARG A 22 -1.31 -4.50 7.45
N ILE A 23 -0.75 -3.42 6.94
CA ILE A 23 0.26 -2.65 7.67
C ILE A 23 -0.06 -1.16 7.61
N GLU A 24 0.47 -0.44 8.59
CA GLU A 24 0.64 1.01 8.53
C GLU A 24 2.12 1.29 8.73
N ALA A 25 2.69 2.21 7.95
CA ALA A 25 4.11 2.50 8.01
C ALA A 25 4.38 3.98 7.82
N TYR A 26 5.50 4.42 8.38
CA TYR A 26 6.05 5.75 8.18
C TYR A 26 7.52 5.62 7.81
N PHE A 27 7.93 6.34 6.77
CA PHE A 27 9.32 6.44 6.33
C PHE A 27 9.70 7.91 6.15
N ALA A 28 10.80 8.32 6.81
CA ALA A 28 11.24 9.71 6.77
C ALA A 28 11.97 10.07 5.47
N GLY A 29 12.61 9.10 4.83
CA GLY A 29 13.39 9.31 3.62
C GLY A 29 13.22 8.16 2.65
N HIS A 30 14.29 7.36 2.48
CA HIS A 30 14.20 6.14 1.70
C HIS A 30 13.34 5.12 2.43
N GLY A 31 12.25 4.69 1.82
CA GLY A 31 11.33 3.77 2.46
C GLY A 31 11.81 2.33 2.35
N TYR A 32 11.99 1.84 1.14
CA TYR A 32 12.42 0.47 0.91
C TYR A 32 13.08 0.34 -0.46
N ASP A 33 14.03 -0.60 -0.53
CA ASP A 33 14.73 -0.92 -1.77
C ASP A 33 13.80 -1.60 -2.79
N PRO A 34 14.16 -1.62 -4.07
CA PRO A 34 13.38 -2.33 -5.07
C PRO A 34 13.17 -3.79 -4.67
N HIS A 35 11.91 -4.22 -4.69
CA HIS A 35 11.53 -5.59 -4.34
C HIS A 35 10.23 -5.99 -5.03
N ARG A 36 9.87 -7.27 -4.89
CA ARG A 36 8.65 -7.83 -5.44
C ARG A 36 7.89 -8.57 -4.37
N HIS A 37 6.58 -8.54 -4.49
CA HIS A 37 5.70 -9.37 -3.68
C HIS A 37 5.00 -10.41 -4.56
N ASP A 38 4.57 -11.50 -3.94
CA ASP A 38 3.70 -12.48 -4.62
C ASP A 38 2.21 -12.18 -4.42
N THR A 39 1.91 -11.05 -3.78
CA THR A 39 0.55 -10.57 -3.52
C THR A 39 0.27 -9.28 -4.28
N TYR A 40 -1.02 -8.94 -4.40
CA TYR A 40 -1.39 -7.55 -4.67
C TYR A 40 -1.08 -6.70 -3.44
N ALA A 41 -0.63 -5.48 -3.68
CA ALA A 41 -0.49 -4.46 -2.63
C ALA A 41 -1.42 -3.31 -2.98
N ILE A 42 -2.43 -3.09 -2.15
CA ILE A 42 -3.43 -2.04 -2.35
C ILE A 42 -3.40 -1.14 -1.14
N GLY A 43 -3.18 0.14 -1.34
CA GLY A 43 -3.01 1.01 -0.21
C GLY A 43 -3.32 2.46 -0.47
N GLN A 44 -3.17 3.24 0.59
CA GLN A 44 -3.46 4.66 0.58
C GLN A 44 -2.36 5.42 1.30
N THR A 45 -1.92 6.51 0.71
CA THR A 45 -1.06 7.46 1.37
C THR A 45 -1.90 8.30 2.32
N LEU A 46 -1.48 8.38 3.57
CA LEU A 46 -2.20 9.13 4.61
C LEU A 46 -1.61 10.51 4.82
N ALA A 47 -0.29 10.64 4.69
CA ALA A 47 0.41 11.91 4.88
C ALA A 47 1.68 11.91 4.04
N GLY A 48 2.11 13.09 3.60
CA GLY A 48 3.28 13.26 2.77
C GLY A 48 3.07 12.75 1.35
N VAL A 49 4.16 12.51 0.66
CA VAL A 49 4.16 12.00 -0.71
C VAL A 49 4.98 10.72 -0.74
N GLN A 50 4.35 9.64 -1.14
CA GLN A 50 5.03 8.37 -1.38
C GLN A 50 5.42 8.30 -2.84
N SER A 51 6.74 8.36 -3.11
CA SER A 51 7.28 8.24 -4.45
C SER A 51 7.78 6.83 -4.66
N PHE A 52 7.54 6.26 -5.84
CA PHE A 52 7.96 4.90 -6.14
C PHE A 52 8.23 4.75 -7.62
N ARG A 53 9.15 3.83 -7.94
CA ARG A 53 9.38 3.40 -9.32
C ARG A 53 8.55 2.17 -9.61
N TYR A 54 7.85 2.23 -10.74
CA TYR A 54 7.00 1.15 -11.18
C TYR A 54 6.98 1.12 -12.70
N ARG A 55 7.40 0.00 -13.28
CA ARG A 55 7.44 -0.20 -14.73
C ARG A 55 8.21 0.92 -15.45
N ARG A 56 9.42 1.24 -14.96
CA ARG A 56 10.32 2.27 -15.52
C ARG A 56 9.77 3.71 -15.42
N SER A 57 8.70 3.91 -14.69
CA SER A 57 8.14 5.23 -14.45
C SER A 57 8.22 5.57 -12.98
N GLN A 58 8.50 6.82 -12.68
CA GLN A 58 8.37 7.32 -11.33
C GLN A 58 6.97 7.83 -11.10
N ARG A 59 6.35 7.38 -10.01
CA ARG A 59 5.00 7.74 -9.63
C ARG A 59 4.99 8.37 -8.26
N HIS A 60 3.97 9.18 -7.99
CA HIS A 60 3.80 9.86 -6.71
C HIS A 60 2.38 9.64 -6.21
N SER A 61 2.26 9.06 -5.02
CA SER A 61 0.97 8.88 -4.37
C SER A 61 0.79 9.96 -3.31
N LEU A 62 -0.29 10.71 -3.45
CA LEU A 62 -0.68 11.80 -2.55
C LEU A 62 -1.78 11.31 -1.60
N PRO A 63 -2.00 11.99 -0.44
CA PRO A 63 -3.12 11.67 0.43
C PRO A 63 -4.44 11.65 -0.33
N GLY A 64 -5.24 10.62 -0.08
CA GLY A 64 -6.52 10.42 -0.76
C GLY A 64 -6.44 9.56 -2.02
N GLY A 65 -5.24 9.30 -2.54
CA GLY A 65 -5.06 8.42 -3.68
C GLY A 65 -4.96 6.96 -3.28
N CYS A 66 -5.14 6.07 -4.25
CA CYS A 66 -5.03 4.63 -4.06
C CYS A 66 -3.90 4.07 -4.90
N LEU A 67 -3.05 3.29 -4.24
CA LEU A 67 -1.92 2.58 -4.83
C LEU A 67 -2.34 1.15 -5.13
N VAL A 68 -2.03 0.65 -6.32
CA VAL A 68 -2.27 -0.75 -6.67
C VAL A 68 -1.02 -1.31 -7.33
N LEU A 69 -0.33 -2.19 -6.63
CA LEU A 69 0.85 -2.88 -7.14
C LEU A 69 0.49 -4.35 -7.37
N HIS A 70 0.87 -4.86 -8.52
CA HIS A 70 0.51 -6.21 -8.95
C HIS A 70 1.53 -7.22 -8.44
N PRO A 71 1.15 -8.51 -8.32
CA PRO A 71 2.10 -9.56 -7.97
C PRO A 71 3.30 -9.56 -8.92
N ASP A 72 4.48 -9.82 -8.37
CA ASP A 72 5.74 -9.96 -9.08
C ASP A 72 6.24 -8.72 -9.84
N GLU A 73 5.62 -7.57 -9.64
CA GLU A 73 6.08 -6.30 -10.20
C GLU A 73 7.13 -5.66 -9.29
N LEU A 74 8.27 -5.31 -9.85
CA LEU A 74 9.33 -4.64 -9.11
C LEU A 74 8.92 -3.21 -8.77
N HIS A 75 9.08 -2.84 -7.51
CA HIS A 75 8.80 -1.48 -7.05
C HIS A 75 9.66 -1.12 -5.84
N ASP A 76 9.80 0.17 -5.60
CA ASP A 76 10.47 0.71 -4.42
C ASP A 76 9.56 1.76 -3.76
N GLY A 77 10.07 2.41 -2.75
CA GLY A 77 9.36 3.51 -2.09
C GLY A 77 10.33 4.48 -1.43
N GLU A 78 10.06 5.76 -1.58
CA GLU A 78 10.81 6.82 -0.94
C GLU A 78 9.92 8.02 -0.65
N ALA A 79 10.37 8.89 0.24
CA ALA A 79 9.65 10.12 0.53
C ALA A 79 9.80 11.11 -0.64
N GLY A 80 8.67 11.58 -1.16
CA GLY A 80 8.62 12.65 -2.15
C GLY A 80 8.46 14.03 -1.53
N SER A 81 8.53 14.13 -0.21
CA SER A 81 8.44 15.37 0.56
C SER A 81 9.39 15.32 1.74
N GLN A 82 9.72 16.50 2.30
CA GLN A 82 10.64 16.60 3.44
C GLN A 82 10.08 15.99 4.72
N GLU A 83 8.76 15.90 4.84
CA GLU A 83 8.10 15.37 6.02
C GLU A 83 8.05 13.85 6.04
N GLY A 84 8.56 13.19 4.99
CA GLY A 84 8.41 11.76 4.84
C GLY A 84 7.03 11.39 4.31
N PHE A 85 6.65 10.13 4.49
CA PHE A 85 5.32 9.68 4.11
C PHE A 85 4.81 8.61 5.06
N ARG A 86 3.48 8.60 5.24
CA ARG A 86 2.78 7.60 6.02
C ARG A 86 1.70 6.98 5.16
N TYR A 87 1.60 5.66 5.22
CA TYR A 87 0.63 4.94 4.40
C TYR A 87 0.08 3.71 5.13
N ARG A 88 -1.05 3.23 4.64
CA ARG A 88 -1.60 1.92 4.99
C ARG A 88 -1.65 1.05 3.75
N MET A 89 -1.30 -0.20 3.91
CA MET A 89 -1.22 -1.14 2.79
C MET A 89 -1.89 -2.45 3.14
N LEU A 90 -2.63 -2.96 2.17
CA LEU A 90 -3.33 -4.23 2.22
C LEU A 90 -2.63 -5.17 1.24
N TYR A 91 -2.15 -6.31 1.73
CA TYR A 91 -1.56 -7.35 0.90
C TYR A 91 -2.55 -8.49 0.76
N VAL A 92 -2.91 -8.80 -0.48
CA VAL A 92 -3.95 -9.78 -0.77
C VAL A 92 -3.40 -10.83 -1.72
N GLU A 93 -3.55 -12.11 -1.37
CA GLU A 93 -3.15 -13.20 -2.25
C GLU A 93 -4.01 -13.20 -3.53
N PRO A 94 -3.39 -13.40 -4.71
CA PRO A 94 -4.12 -13.43 -5.97
C PRO A 94 -5.26 -14.44 -6.00
N ALA A 95 -5.10 -15.57 -5.33
CA ALA A 95 -6.13 -16.61 -5.26
C ALA A 95 -7.43 -16.09 -4.62
N LEU A 96 -7.32 -15.23 -3.60
CA LEU A 96 -8.51 -14.66 -2.97
C LEU A 96 -9.26 -13.73 -3.91
N ILE A 97 -8.53 -12.91 -4.65
CA ILE A 97 -9.13 -12.01 -5.65
C ILE A 97 -9.77 -12.84 -6.77
N GLN A 98 -9.10 -13.89 -7.23
CA GLN A 98 -9.62 -14.78 -8.26
C GLN A 98 -10.93 -15.45 -7.84
N GLN A 99 -11.00 -15.90 -6.59
CA GLN A 99 -12.24 -16.46 -6.04
C GLN A 99 -13.37 -15.43 -6.02
N ALA A 100 -13.09 -14.22 -5.59
CA ALA A 100 -14.08 -13.15 -5.54
C ALA A 100 -14.60 -12.79 -6.94
N LEU A 101 -13.77 -12.94 -7.96
CA LEU A 101 -14.14 -12.68 -9.36
C LEU A 101 -14.82 -13.86 -10.05
N GLY A 102 -14.97 -15.00 -9.37
CA GLY A 102 -15.59 -16.18 -9.95
C GLY A 102 -14.78 -16.79 -11.09
N GLY A 103 -13.45 -16.74 -10.99
CA GLY A 103 -12.54 -17.30 -11.98
C GLY A 103 -12.26 -16.40 -13.17
N ARG A 104 -12.74 -15.16 -13.17
CA ARG A 104 -12.37 -14.17 -14.19
C ARG A 104 -10.89 -13.84 -14.09
N PRO A 105 -10.26 -13.33 -15.19
CA PRO A 105 -8.87 -12.91 -15.16
C PRO A 105 -8.62 -11.89 -14.05
N LEU A 106 -7.42 -11.93 -13.45
CA LEU A 106 -7.02 -10.99 -12.43
C LEU A 106 -6.97 -9.57 -13.02
N PRO A 107 -7.43 -8.57 -12.25
CA PRO A 107 -7.46 -7.19 -12.74
C PRO A 107 -6.06 -6.60 -12.86
N PHE A 108 -5.92 -5.66 -13.76
CA PHE A 108 -4.69 -4.93 -13.98
C PHE A 108 -4.97 -3.43 -13.96
N VAL A 109 -4.31 -2.71 -13.06
CA VAL A 109 -4.40 -1.26 -12.94
C VAL A 109 -3.14 -0.64 -13.51
N ARG A 110 -3.28 0.09 -14.61
CA ARG A 110 -2.14 0.70 -15.28
C ARG A 110 -1.52 1.78 -14.40
N GLY A 111 -0.19 1.79 -14.32
CA GLY A 111 0.57 2.85 -13.68
C GLY A 111 0.63 2.78 -12.15
N GLY A 112 0.05 1.78 -11.51
CA GLY A 112 0.16 1.61 -10.07
C GLY A 112 -0.67 2.56 -9.22
N LEU A 113 -1.45 3.45 -9.83
CA LEU A 113 -2.31 4.42 -9.14
C LEU A 113 -3.73 4.31 -9.67
N SER A 114 -4.71 4.48 -8.79
CA SER A 114 -6.12 4.50 -9.17
C SER A 114 -6.85 5.64 -8.46
N ASP A 115 -7.71 6.31 -9.19
CA ASP A 115 -8.63 7.32 -8.66
C ASP A 115 -10.09 6.83 -8.65
N ASP A 116 -10.30 5.53 -8.90
CA ASP A 116 -11.64 4.94 -8.87
C ASP A 116 -12.22 5.04 -7.46
N PRO A 117 -13.32 5.78 -7.27
CA PRO A 117 -13.88 6.01 -5.93
C PRO A 117 -14.39 4.72 -5.26
N ARG A 118 -14.76 3.72 -6.05
CA ARG A 118 -15.21 2.42 -5.51
C ARG A 118 -14.05 1.67 -4.88
N LEU A 119 -12.89 1.67 -5.54
CA LEU A 119 -11.68 1.02 -5.02
C LEU A 119 -11.15 1.78 -3.79
N ILE A 120 -11.14 3.11 -3.85
CA ILE A 120 -10.73 3.96 -2.73
C ILE A 120 -11.61 3.69 -1.50
N ALA A 121 -12.93 3.66 -1.68
CA ALA A 121 -13.86 3.42 -0.57
C ALA A 121 -13.71 2.01 0.00
N ALA A 122 -13.61 0.99 -0.85
CA ALA A 122 -13.48 -0.39 -0.41
C ALA A 122 -12.17 -0.64 0.33
N SER A 123 -11.06 -0.16 -0.20
CA SER A 123 -9.76 -0.32 0.45
C SER A 123 -9.67 0.46 1.75
N ARG A 124 -10.26 1.66 1.80
CA ARG A 124 -10.32 2.46 3.03
C ARG A 124 -11.08 1.72 4.13
N ALA A 125 -12.21 1.10 3.79
CA ALA A 125 -12.99 0.33 4.75
C ALA A 125 -12.19 -0.82 5.36
N LEU A 126 -11.38 -1.53 4.56
CA LEU A 126 -10.54 -2.61 5.04
C LEU A 126 -9.35 -2.11 5.87
N LEU A 127 -8.88 -0.91 5.61
CA LEU A 127 -7.69 -0.34 6.27
C LEU A 127 -8.02 0.55 7.46
N GLN A 128 -9.29 0.78 7.74
CA GLN A 128 -9.72 1.81 8.70
C GLN A 128 -9.45 1.42 10.16
N ALA A 129 -9.65 0.15 10.52
CA ALA A 129 -9.49 -0.34 11.89
C ALA A 129 -8.31 -1.30 11.96
N MET A 130 -7.10 -0.74 12.08
CA MET A 130 -5.86 -1.52 12.02
C MET A 130 -5.65 -2.42 13.22
N ASP A 131 -6.24 -2.12 14.36
CA ASP A 131 -6.12 -2.91 15.59
C ASP A 131 -7.22 -3.97 15.73
N THR A 132 -8.13 -4.02 14.79
CA THR A 132 -9.28 -4.95 14.83
C THR A 132 -9.12 -6.01 13.73
N PRO A 133 -9.33 -7.30 14.04
CA PRO A 133 -9.35 -8.33 12.98
C PRO A 133 -10.46 -8.06 11.96
N LEU A 134 -10.19 -8.43 10.71
CA LEU A 134 -11.23 -8.40 9.69
C LEU A 134 -12.28 -9.47 9.96
N GLU A 135 -13.52 -9.17 9.58
CA GLU A 135 -14.58 -10.16 9.67
C GLU A 135 -14.35 -11.28 8.64
N PRO A 136 -14.79 -12.51 8.94
CA PRO A 136 -14.70 -13.60 7.97
C PRO A 136 -15.43 -13.28 6.68
N LEU A 137 -14.84 -13.67 5.57
CA LEU A 137 -15.41 -13.50 4.24
C LEU A 137 -16.47 -14.56 3.95
#